data_8ac17747c4389b6cb5e9811104e516cf
#
_entry.id   8ac17747c4389b6cb5e9811104e516cf
#
_cell.length_a   1.000
_cell.length_b   1.000
_cell.length_c   1.000
_cell.angle_alpha   90.00
_cell.angle_beta   90.00
_cell.angle_gamma   90.00
#
_symmetry.space_group_name_H-M   'P 1'
#
loop_
_entity.id
_entity.type
_entity.pdbx_description
1 polymer ?
#
loop_
_entity_poly.entity_id
_entity_poly.type
_entity_poly.pdbx_seq_one_letter_code
_entity_poly.pdbx_strand_id
1 'polypeptide(L)'
;MKGIKKVVLLIACVILTMGTVCVWAASENAEEKIKNGVSIDSVDVSGMTASEATKAVKTVVSDKTATTVTLDVNGKSVQTTLGDLGYKWSNKTVVDEAVNTGKTGNIIKRYKDGLDLQHNGMKFNIEMSFNKDTLKKKLQTI
;
A
#
# COMPACT_ATOMS: atom_id res chain seq x y z
N MET A 1 19.96 23.10 56.81
CA MET A 1 20.84 22.56 55.77
C MET A 1 20.57 21.11 55.32
N LYS A 2 19.89 20.25 56.10
CA LYS A 2 19.56 18.88 55.69
C LYS A 2 18.40 18.75 54.69
N GLY A 3 17.45 19.73 54.65
CA GLY A 3 16.29 19.69 53.76
C GLY A 3 16.63 20.07 52.30
N ILE A 4 17.50 21.02 52.08
CA ILE A 4 17.88 21.52 50.76
C ILE A 4 18.60 20.46 49.95
N LYS A 5 19.46 19.64 50.61
CA LYS A 5 20.18 18.52 49.96
C LYS A 5 19.22 17.43 49.44
N LYS A 6 18.12 17.16 50.17
CA LYS A 6 17.09 16.20 49.73
C LYS A 6 16.25 16.72 48.57
N VAL A 7 15.93 18.02 48.54
CA VAL A 7 15.19 18.65 47.42
C VAL A 7 16.05 18.69 46.17
N VAL A 8 17.34 19.03 46.30
CA VAL A 8 18.27 19.03 45.13
C VAL A 8 18.46 17.61 44.57
N LEU A 9 18.53 16.59 45.46
CA LEU A 9 18.65 15.19 45.03
C LEU A 9 17.37 14.72 44.29
N LEU A 10 16.18 15.12 44.76
CA LEU A 10 14.92 14.80 44.11
C LEU A 10 14.78 15.47 42.74
N ILE A 11 15.19 16.73 42.58
CA ILE A 11 15.18 17.45 41.32
C ILE A 11 16.19 16.82 40.34
N ALA A 12 17.35 16.41 40.79
CA ALA A 12 18.34 15.69 39.98
C ALA A 12 17.82 14.35 39.48
N CYS A 13 17.08 13.58 40.31
CA CYS A 13 16.44 12.32 39.87
C CYS A 13 15.33 12.53 38.84
N VAL A 14 14.52 13.60 38.97
CA VAL A 14 13.46 13.90 38.02
C VAL A 14 14.04 14.30 36.65
N ILE A 15 15.15 15.04 36.62
CA ILE A 15 15.82 15.43 35.37
C ILE A 15 16.47 14.20 34.69
N LEU A 16 17.00 13.24 35.47
CA LEU A 16 17.58 12.01 34.93
C LEU A 16 16.54 11.05 34.34
N THR A 17 15.30 11.07 34.86
CA THR A 17 14.22 10.22 34.34
C THR A 17 13.49 10.79 33.11
N MET A 18 13.57 12.10 32.90
CA MET A 18 13.02 12.72 31.67
C MET A 18 13.93 12.63 30.43
N GLY A 19 15.21 12.23 30.62
CA GLY A 19 16.20 12.12 29.54
C GLY A 19 16.21 10.79 28.78
N THR A 20 15.44 9.78 29.20
CA THR A 20 15.53 8.43 28.62
C THR A 20 14.33 8.01 27.77
N VAL A 21 13.43 8.92 27.41
CA VAL A 21 12.23 8.59 26.60
C VAL A 21 12.39 8.92 25.11
N CYS A 22 13.55 9.36 24.64
CA CYS A 22 13.71 9.84 23.26
C CYS A 22 14.70 9.05 22.39
N VAL A 23 14.88 7.75 22.57
CA VAL A 23 15.74 6.96 21.67
C VAL A 23 15.07 5.67 21.19
N TRP A 24 13.74 5.70 21.01
CA TRP A 24 13.06 4.70 20.18
C TRP A 24 12.43 5.38 18.95
N ALA A 25 13.03 6.47 18.50
CA ALA A 25 12.74 7.02 17.20
C ALA A 25 13.58 6.26 16.18
N ALA A 26 12.99 5.18 15.68
CA ALA A 26 13.07 4.78 14.29
C ALA A 26 14.48 4.83 13.67
N SER A 27 15.18 3.72 13.69
CA SER A 27 15.80 3.28 12.47
C SER A 27 14.66 2.90 11.50
N GLU A 28 13.84 3.86 11.10
CA GLU A 28 13.13 3.80 9.85
C GLU A 28 14.23 3.82 8.79
N ASN A 29 14.57 2.65 8.27
CA ASN A 29 15.02 2.56 6.90
C ASN A 29 13.98 3.37 6.14
N ALA A 30 14.35 4.55 5.64
CA ALA A 30 13.42 5.41 4.94
C ALA A 30 12.96 4.62 3.72
N GLU A 31 11.82 3.92 3.86
CA GLU A 31 11.24 3.15 2.76
C GLU A 31 11.09 4.11 1.58
N GLU A 32 11.60 3.69 0.47
CA GLU A 32 11.62 4.51 -0.73
C GLU A 32 10.19 4.86 -1.15
N LYS A 33 9.87 6.16 -1.19
CA LYS A 33 8.53 6.65 -1.50
C LYS A 33 8.32 6.79 -3.00
N ILE A 34 7.09 6.54 -3.41
CA ILE A 34 6.60 6.78 -4.77
C ILE A 34 6.60 8.29 -5.02
N LYS A 35 7.00 8.70 -6.22
CA LYS A 35 7.01 10.11 -6.62
C LYS A 35 5.59 10.67 -6.74
N ASN A 36 5.48 12.01 -6.55
CA ASN A 36 4.22 12.71 -6.76
C ASN A 36 3.75 12.60 -8.21
N GLY A 37 2.45 12.55 -8.41
CA GLY A 37 1.81 12.41 -9.73
C GLY A 37 1.66 10.97 -10.21
N VAL A 38 1.91 9.98 -9.36
CA VAL A 38 1.71 8.56 -9.70
C VAL A 38 0.42 8.02 -9.11
N SER A 39 -0.39 7.37 -9.93
CA SER A 39 -1.61 6.68 -9.51
C SER A 39 -1.66 5.24 -10.02
N ILE A 40 -2.34 4.37 -9.27
CA ILE A 40 -2.62 2.98 -9.67
C ILE A 40 -4.13 2.82 -9.71
N ASP A 41 -4.69 2.65 -10.90
CA ASP A 41 -6.13 2.66 -11.18
C ASP A 41 -6.79 3.96 -10.68
N SER A 42 -7.64 3.90 -9.67
CA SER A 42 -8.29 5.05 -9.03
C SER A 42 -7.57 5.54 -7.76
N VAL A 43 -6.45 4.92 -7.39
CA VAL A 43 -5.70 5.22 -6.15
C VAL A 43 -4.53 6.15 -6.46
N ASP A 44 -4.53 7.33 -5.87
CA ASP A 44 -3.34 8.17 -5.82
C ASP A 44 -2.34 7.56 -4.81
N VAL A 45 -1.18 7.13 -5.30
CA VAL A 45 -0.12 6.52 -4.50
C VAL A 45 1.07 7.45 -4.28
N SER A 46 0.92 8.74 -4.61
CA SER A 46 1.94 9.77 -4.44
C SER A 46 2.43 9.85 -2.99
N GLY A 47 3.74 9.80 -2.79
CA GLY A 47 4.36 9.87 -1.47
C GLY A 47 4.20 8.64 -0.58
N MET A 48 3.50 7.61 -1.02
CA MET A 48 3.35 6.35 -0.31
C MET A 48 4.63 5.50 -0.42
N THR A 49 4.87 4.69 0.59
CA THR A 49 5.81 3.57 0.52
C THR A 49 5.21 2.42 -0.30
N ALA A 50 6.02 1.46 -0.72
CA ALA A 50 5.54 0.25 -1.39
C ALA A 50 4.49 -0.51 -0.56
N SER A 51 4.68 -0.55 0.76
CA SER A 51 3.77 -1.20 1.70
C SER A 51 2.41 -0.51 1.78
N GLU A 52 2.40 0.83 1.89
CA GLU A 52 1.18 1.63 1.93
C GLU A 52 0.41 1.55 0.61
N ALA A 53 1.09 1.71 -0.53
CA ALA A 53 0.51 1.58 -1.86
C ALA A 53 -0.09 0.18 -2.07
N THR A 54 0.62 -0.87 -1.66
CA THR A 54 0.11 -2.25 -1.74
C THR A 54 -1.18 -2.42 -0.92
N LYS A 55 -1.27 -1.84 0.28
CA LYS A 55 -2.49 -1.90 1.11
C LYS A 55 -3.64 -1.17 0.44
N ALA A 56 -3.39 0.03 -0.08
CA ALA A 56 -4.41 0.83 -0.76
C ALA A 56 -4.95 0.13 -2.02
N VAL A 57 -4.05 -0.43 -2.85
CA VAL A 57 -4.43 -1.22 -4.03
C VAL A 57 -5.20 -2.48 -3.66
N LYS A 58 -4.81 -3.18 -2.59
CA LYS A 58 -5.54 -4.36 -2.11
C LYS A 58 -6.98 -4.05 -1.72
N THR A 59 -7.27 -2.87 -1.19
CA THR A 59 -8.65 -2.46 -0.89
C THR A 59 -9.48 -2.42 -2.17
N VAL A 60 -8.99 -1.77 -3.23
CA VAL A 60 -9.67 -1.73 -4.54
C VAL A 60 -9.85 -3.13 -5.14
N VAL A 61 -8.83 -3.97 -5.03
CA VAL A 61 -8.91 -5.37 -5.47
C VAL A 61 -9.97 -6.13 -4.68
N SER A 62 -10.03 -5.93 -3.35
CA SER A 62 -11.04 -6.56 -2.49
C SER A 62 -12.45 -6.18 -2.90
N ASP A 63 -12.70 -4.90 -3.16
CA ASP A 63 -14.00 -4.41 -3.60
C ASP A 63 -14.41 -5.04 -4.94
N LYS A 64 -13.48 -5.09 -5.91
CA LYS A 64 -13.69 -5.75 -7.20
C LYS A 64 -14.00 -7.24 -7.05
N THR A 65 -13.30 -7.95 -6.17
CA THR A 65 -13.51 -9.40 -5.97
C THR A 65 -14.75 -9.71 -5.14
N ALA A 66 -15.19 -8.81 -4.28
CA ALA A 66 -16.41 -8.93 -3.48
C ALA A 66 -17.69 -8.68 -4.30
N THR A 67 -17.57 -8.19 -5.55
CA THR A 67 -18.73 -7.95 -6.42
C THR A 67 -19.53 -9.24 -6.59
N THR A 68 -20.82 -9.17 -6.22
CA THR A 68 -21.76 -10.30 -6.36
C THR A 68 -22.26 -10.41 -7.79
N VAL A 69 -22.27 -11.62 -8.30
CA VAL A 69 -22.83 -11.98 -9.63
C VAL A 69 -23.81 -13.13 -9.47
N THR A 70 -24.83 -13.15 -10.33
CA THR A 70 -25.79 -14.25 -10.41
C THR A 70 -25.43 -15.13 -11.60
N LEU A 71 -25.24 -16.40 -11.37
CA LEU A 71 -25.00 -17.40 -12.40
C LEU A 71 -26.29 -18.18 -12.65
N ASP A 72 -26.76 -18.18 -13.89
CA ASP A 72 -27.90 -19.01 -14.30
C ASP A 72 -27.39 -20.22 -15.07
N VAL A 73 -27.55 -21.40 -14.47
CA VAL A 73 -27.12 -22.67 -15.05
C VAL A 73 -28.28 -23.65 -15.03
N ASN A 74 -28.69 -24.10 -16.21
CA ASN A 74 -29.78 -25.08 -16.36
C ASN A 74 -31.09 -24.70 -15.63
N GLY A 75 -31.42 -23.40 -15.61
CA GLY A 75 -32.62 -22.89 -14.93
C GLY A 75 -32.50 -22.73 -13.42
N LYS A 76 -31.31 -22.89 -12.88
CA LYS A 76 -30.99 -22.58 -11.48
C LYS A 76 -30.14 -21.31 -11.41
N SER A 77 -30.56 -20.36 -10.57
CA SER A 77 -29.83 -19.13 -10.30
C SER A 77 -29.06 -19.27 -8.99
N VAL A 78 -27.75 -19.06 -9.03
CA VAL A 78 -26.86 -19.09 -7.86
C VAL A 78 -26.12 -17.78 -7.75
N GLN A 79 -26.19 -17.12 -6.58
CA GLN A 79 -25.40 -15.96 -6.28
C GLN A 79 -24.02 -16.35 -5.77
N THR A 80 -22.98 -15.67 -6.27
CA THR A 80 -21.60 -15.89 -5.87
C THR A 80 -20.82 -14.58 -6.05
N THR A 81 -19.57 -14.51 -5.54
CA THR A 81 -18.70 -13.36 -5.77
C THR A 81 -17.73 -13.62 -6.92
N LEU A 82 -17.20 -12.54 -7.52
CA LEU A 82 -16.14 -12.69 -8.53
C LEU A 82 -14.91 -13.38 -7.95
N GLY A 83 -14.58 -13.12 -6.66
CA GLY A 83 -13.49 -13.79 -5.97
C GLY A 83 -13.69 -15.30 -5.86
N ASP A 84 -14.90 -15.75 -5.52
CA ASP A 84 -15.25 -17.19 -5.46
C ASP A 84 -15.15 -17.87 -6.83
N LEU A 85 -15.32 -17.09 -7.91
CA LEU A 85 -15.12 -17.57 -9.28
C LEU A 85 -13.64 -17.56 -9.70
N GLY A 86 -12.73 -17.20 -8.79
CA GLY A 86 -11.29 -17.15 -9.05
C GLY A 86 -10.79 -15.87 -9.72
N TYR A 87 -11.57 -14.79 -9.67
CA TYR A 87 -11.14 -13.46 -10.11
C TYR A 87 -10.14 -12.89 -9.13
N LYS A 88 -8.94 -12.58 -9.59
CA LYS A 88 -7.82 -12.17 -8.72
C LYS A 88 -6.89 -11.18 -9.41
N TRP A 89 -6.17 -10.43 -8.61
CA TRP A 89 -5.14 -9.51 -9.06
C TRP A 89 -3.96 -10.27 -9.69
N SER A 90 -3.60 -9.96 -10.92
CA SER A 90 -2.58 -10.68 -11.71
C SER A 90 -1.23 -9.94 -11.78
N ASN A 91 -1.22 -8.62 -11.97
CA ASN A 91 0.01 -7.82 -12.12
C ASN A 91 0.48 -7.21 -10.80
N LYS A 92 0.88 -8.02 -9.83
CA LYS A 92 1.32 -7.53 -8.50
C LYS A 92 2.58 -6.65 -8.57
N THR A 93 3.37 -6.75 -9.65
CA THR A 93 4.56 -5.94 -9.91
C THR A 93 4.25 -4.45 -10.17
N VAL A 94 2.99 -4.11 -10.43
CA VAL A 94 2.58 -2.72 -10.71
C VAL A 94 2.95 -1.75 -9.59
N VAL A 95 2.98 -2.20 -8.34
CA VAL A 95 3.40 -1.36 -7.20
C VAL A 95 4.92 -1.10 -7.27
N ASP A 96 5.71 -2.11 -7.59
CA ASP A 96 7.17 -1.98 -7.74
C ASP A 96 7.50 -1.07 -8.93
N GLU A 97 6.74 -1.16 -10.02
CA GLU A 97 6.85 -0.27 -11.18
C GLU A 97 6.56 1.18 -10.79
N ALA A 98 5.50 1.41 -10.02
CA ALA A 98 5.16 2.73 -9.50
C ALA A 98 6.26 3.30 -8.58
N VAL A 99 6.84 2.47 -7.69
CA VAL A 99 7.95 2.85 -6.81
C VAL A 99 9.17 3.25 -7.61
N ASN A 100 9.49 2.54 -8.70
CA ASN A 100 10.68 2.78 -9.51
C ASN A 100 10.51 3.91 -10.54
N THR A 101 9.28 4.41 -10.70
CA THR A 101 8.97 5.47 -11.68
C THR A 101 9.73 6.77 -11.36
N GLY A 102 10.40 7.33 -12.37
CA GLY A 102 11.18 8.56 -12.27
C GLY A 102 12.43 8.45 -11.40
N LYS A 103 12.89 7.24 -11.06
CA LYS A 103 14.09 7.02 -10.23
C LYS A 103 15.28 6.47 -10.99
N THR A 104 15.11 6.11 -12.26
CA THR A 104 16.16 5.55 -13.10
C THR A 104 16.88 6.61 -13.94
N GLY A 105 18.17 6.42 -14.20
CA GLY A 105 18.99 7.33 -15.00
C GLY A 105 19.82 8.32 -14.17
N ASN A 106 20.44 9.29 -14.84
CA ASN A 106 21.26 10.31 -14.19
C ASN A 106 20.41 11.38 -13.46
N ILE A 107 21.04 12.22 -12.64
CA ILE A 107 20.35 13.22 -11.82
C ILE A 107 19.47 14.17 -12.66
N ILE A 108 19.93 14.57 -13.84
CA ILE A 108 19.21 15.49 -14.73
C ILE A 108 17.94 14.82 -15.25
N LYS A 109 18.06 13.58 -15.72
CA LYS A 109 16.91 12.77 -16.18
C LYS A 109 15.88 12.58 -15.06
N ARG A 110 16.33 12.15 -13.87
CA ARG A 110 15.46 11.95 -12.70
C ARG A 110 14.72 13.21 -12.26
N TYR A 111 15.38 14.40 -12.39
CA TYR A 111 14.75 15.68 -12.10
C TYR A 111 13.68 16.01 -13.14
N LYS A 112 13.96 15.86 -14.44
CA LYS A 112 12.99 16.07 -15.53
C LYS A 112 11.80 15.13 -15.40
N ASP A 113 12.06 13.82 -15.25
CA ASP A 113 11.01 12.82 -15.05
C ASP A 113 10.12 13.17 -13.83
N GLY A 114 10.71 13.70 -12.76
CA GLY A 114 9.96 14.14 -11.59
C GLY A 114 9.05 15.35 -11.86
N LEU A 115 9.49 16.32 -12.66
CA LEU A 115 8.66 17.46 -13.08
C LEU A 115 7.55 17.01 -14.03
N ASP A 116 7.87 16.15 -14.99
CA ASP A 116 6.89 15.62 -15.93
C ASP A 116 5.78 14.83 -15.22
N LEU A 117 6.13 14.02 -14.20
CA LEU A 117 5.18 13.32 -13.36
C LEU A 117 4.24 14.26 -12.58
N GLN A 118 4.78 15.38 -12.06
CA GLN A 118 3.96 16.36 -11.33
C GLN A 118 2.98 17.10 -12.26
N HIS A 119 3.35 17.36 -13.51
CA HIS A 119 2.51 18.09 -14.46
C HIS A 119 1.54 17.20 -15.22
N ASN A 120 1.99 16.04 -15.68
CA ASN A 120 1.23 15.16 -16.57
C ASN A 120 0.62 13.95 -15.84
N GLY A 121 1.18 13.61 -14.68
CA GLY A 121 0.84 12.40 -13.96
C GLY A 121 1.28 11.13 -14.68
N MET A 122 1.26 10.01 -13.96
CA MET A 122 1.44 8.69 -14.54
C MET A 122 0.45 7.72 -13.92
N LYS A 123 -0.31 7.05 -14.77
CA LYS A 123 -1.33 6.10 -14.34
C LYS A 123 -0.94 4.68 -14.70
N PHE A 124 -0.91 3.82 -13.69
CA PHE A 124 -0.82 2.37 -13.82
C PHE A 124 -2.21 1.74 -13.68
N ASN A 125 -2.42 0.59 -14.29
CA ASN A 125 -3.69 -0.12 -14.21
C ASN A 125 -3.54 -1.42 -13.40
N ILE A 126 -4.55 -1.73 -12.58
CA ILE A 126 -4.68 -3.03 -11.94
C ILE A 126 -5.20 -4.02 -12.97
N GLU A 127 -4.44 -5.07 -13.24
CA GLU A 127 -4.87 -6.17 -14.08
C GLU A 127 -5.49 -7.27 -13.21
N MET A 128 -6.65 -7.72 -13.62
CA MET A 128 -7.37 -8.81 -12.99
C MET A 128 -7.50 -9.98 -13.94
N SER A 129 -7.42 -11.19 -13.43
CA SER A 129 -7.59 -12.40 -14.23
C SER A 129 -8.35 -13.48 -13.49
N PHE A 130 -9.04 -14.36 -14.22
CA PHE A 130 -9.68 -15.54 -13.63
C PHE A 130 -8.70 -16.71 -13.54
N ASN A 131 -8.72 -17.39 -12.41
CA ASN A 131 -8.10 -18.71 -12.30
C ASN A 131 -9.05 -19.74 -12.94
N LYS A 132 -8.63 -20.30 -14.08
CA LYS A 132 -9.45 -21.23 -14.87
C LYS A 132 -9.87 -22.49 -14.08
N ASP A 133 -8.97 -23.02 -13.23
CA ASP A 133 -9.25 -24.22 -12.46
C ASP A 133 -10.28 -23.95 -11.35
N THR A 134 -10.15 -22.80 -10.67
CA THR A 134 -11.12 -22.37 -9.65
C THR A 134 -12.48 -22.13 -10.27
N LEU A 135 -12.52 -21.40 -11.40
CA LEU A 135 -13.75 -21.14 -12.15
C LEU A 135 -14.42 -22.46 -12.57
N LYS A 136 -13.65 -23.38 -13.19
CA LYS A 136 -14.17 -24.66 -13.63
C LYS A 136 -14.74 -25.50 -12.48
N LYS A 137 -14.00 -25.59 -11.37
CA LYS A 137 -14.48 -26.32 -10.16
C LYS A 137 -15.78 -25.71 -9.63
N LYS A 138 -15.86 -24.38 -9.55
CA LYS A 138 -17.06 -23.71 -9.04
C LYS A 138 -18.28 -23.96 -9.94
N LEU A 139 -18.10 -23.86 -11.25
CA LEU A 139 -19.18 -24.13 -12.22
C LEU A 139 -19.64 -25.59 -12.22
N GLN A 140 -18.78 -26.55 -11.85
CA GLN A 140 -19.14 -27.96 -11.74
C GLN A 140 -19.94 -28.29 -10.46
N THR A 141 -19.94 -27.39 -9.47
CA THR A 141 -20.67 -27.56 -8.19
C THR A 141 -22.05 -26.91 -8.19
N ILE A 142 -22.44 -26.22 -9.25
CA ILE A 142 -23.74 -25.60 -9.47
C ILE A 142 -24.64 -26.52 -10.29
#